data_9469af65d8bbf2fcf02967d8ca9701fe
#
_entry.id   9469af65d8bbf2fcf02967d8ca9701fe
#
_cell.length_a   1.000
_cell.length_b   1.000
_cell.length_c   1.000
_cell.angle_alpha   90.00
_cell.angle_beta   90.00
_cell.angle_gamma   90.00
#
_symmetry.space_group_name_H-M   'P 1'
#
loop_
_entity.id
_entity.type
_entity.pdbx_description
1 polymer ?
#
loop_
_entity_poly.entity_id
_entity_poly.type
_entity_poly.pdbx_seq_one_letter_code
_entity_poly.pdbx_strand_id
1 'polypeptide(L)'
;LVDQNTRELVDEDIAWADFVLVSAMVIHREEVARLAERCHEQARPLIGGGPLFHAETDTPLGVDHVVVGEAEEVAADLVADMRRGRVRPRYEATRYPDLGLTPQPRWDLAHLEDYATMSVQSCRGCPFDCEFCDVVVLNGRKPRYKSPDQFVGELETLRDLGWRGPVFVVDDNFVGNRRRCRELLRAVIDWRARTGARMTFL
;
A
#
# COMPACT_ATOMS: atom_id res chain seq x y z
N LEU A 1 2.93 -4.65 -12.49
CA LEU A 1 1.90 -4.60 -11.45
C LEU A 1 0.60 -5.17 -12.00
N VAL A 2 -0.08 -6.00 -11.22
CA VAL A 2 -1.43 -6.51 -11.52
C VAL A 2 -2.33 -6.14 -10.36
N ASP A 3 -3.39 -5.40 -10.65
CA ASP A 3 -4.50 -5.21 -9.72
C ASP A 3 -5.67 -6.08 -10.21
N GLN A 4 -5.99 -7.13 -9.46
CA GLN A 4 -7.03 -8.08 -9.85
C GLN A 4 -8.44 -7.50 -9.85
N ASN A 5 -8.63 -6.26 -9.36
CA ASN A 5 -9.90 -5.53 -9.53
C ASN A 5 -10.04 -4.93 -10.95
N THR A 6 -8.95 -4.76 -11.66
CA THR A 6 -8.93 -4.12 -12.99
C THR A 6 -8.57 -5.08 -14.12
N ARG A 7 -7.73 -6.08 -13.87
CA ARG A 7 -7.41 -7.11 -14.85
C ARG A 7 -7.13 -8.47 -14.20
N GLU A 8 -7.37 -9.53 -14.95
CA GLU A 8 -7.03 -10.89 -14.55
C GLU A 8 -5.51 -11.09 -14.53
N LEU A 9 -5.02 -11.84 -13.52
CA LEU A 9 -3.65 -12.32 -13.47
C LEU A 9 -3.56 -13.61 -14.31
N VAL A 10 -2.80 -13.57 -15.38
CA VAL A 10 -2.56 -14.71 -16.26
C VAL A 10 -1.27 -15.45 -15.89
N ASP A 11 -1.13 -16.70 -16.36
CA ASP A 11 0.01 -17.54 -16.01
C ASP A 11 1.33 -17.03 -16.59
N GLU A 12 1.27 -16.30 -17.69
CA GLU A 12 2.42 -15.62 -18.29
C GLU A 12 2.99 -14.54 -17.38
N ASP A 13 2.16 -13.84 -16.60
CA ASP A 13 2.61 -12.86 -15.60
C ASP A 13 3.43 -13.55 -14.50
N ILE A 14 2.97 -14.74 -14.04
CA ILE A 14 3.65 -15.54 -13.03
C ILE A 14 4.97 -16.10 -13.60
N ALA A 15 4.93 -16.67 -14.79
CA ALA A 15 6.10 -17.26 -15.45
C ALA A 15 7.21 -16.23 -15.69
N TRP A 16 6.84 -14.98 -15.99
CA TRP A 16 7.78 -13.88 -16.22
C TRP A 16 8.53 -13.44 -14.95
N ALA A 17 7.90 -13.56 -13.78
CA ALA A 17 8.45 -13.03 -12.53
C ALA A 17 9.49 -13.98 -11.91
N ASP A 18 10.54 -13.45 -11.30
CA ASP A 18 11.45 -14.21 -10.43
C ASP A 18 10.83 -14.43 -9.04
N PHE A 19 10.03 -13.48 -8.59
CA PHE A 19 9.25 -13.52 -7.33
C PHE A 19 7.88 -12.92 -7.58
N VAL A 20 6.85 -13.54 -7.03
CA VAL A 20 5.50 -12.99 -6.99
C VAL A 20 5.25 -12.39 -5.61
N LEU A 21 4.81 -11.14 -5.54
CA LEU A 21 4.46 -10.47 -4.29
C LEU A 21 2.96 -10.20 -4.28
N VAL A 22 2.27 -10.60 -3.21
CA VAL A 22 0.84 -10.34 -3.03
C VAL A 22 0.59 -9.53 -1.76
N SER A 23 -0.21 -8.47 -1.89
CA SER A 23 -0.77 -7.74 -0.75
C SER A 23 -2.26 -7.98 -0.70
N ALA A 24 -2.76 -8.52 0.42
CA ALA A 24 -4.12 -8.98 0.53
C ALA A 24 -4.78 -8.61 1.87
N MET A 25 -6.09 -8.46 1.83
CA MET A 25 -6.97 -8.37 3.00
C MET A 25 -7.54 -9.75 3.35
N VAL A 26 -8.08 -9.91 4.56
CA VAL A 26 -8.66 -11.18 5.05
C VAL A 26 -9.70 -11.78 4.10
N ILE A 27 -10.48 -10.93 3.43
CA ILE A 27 -11.50 -11.34 2.47
C ILE A 27 -10.90 -12.06 1.23
N HIS A 28 -9.63 -11.84 0.91
CA HIS A 28 -8.94 -12.43 -0.26
C HIS A 28 -8.23 -13.75 0.06
N ARG A 29 -8.53 -14.36 1.20
CA ARG A 29 -7.82 -15.56 1.70
C ARG A 29 -7.81 -16.73 0.70
N GLU A 30 -8.95 -17.01 0.08
CA GLU A 30 -9.08 -18.11 -0.88
C GLU A 30 -8.36 -17.80 -2.20
N GLU A 31 -8.40 -16.53 -2.64
CA GLU A 31 -7.68 -16.09 -3.82
C GLU A 31 -6.17 -16.22 -3.65
N VAL A 32 -5.66 -15.89 -2.45
CA VAL A 32 -4.23 -16.04 -2.14
C VAL A 32 -3.83 -17.52 -2.13
N ALA A 33 -4.66 -18.41 -1.59
CA ALA A 33 -4.39 -19.86 -1.62
C ALA A 33 -4.31 -20.38 -3.06
N ARG A 34 -5.27 -20.00 -3.92
CA ARG A 34 -5.24 -20.36 -5.35
C ARG A 34 -4.02 -19.77 -6.08
N LEU A 35 -3.64 -18.54 -5.75
CA LEU A 35 -2.43 -17.93 -6.31
C LEU A 35 -1.17 -18.71 -5.90
N ALA A 36 -1.09 -19.16 -4.64
CA ALA A 36 0.03 -19.96 -4.16
C ALA A 36 0.17 -21.28 -4.93
N GLU A 37 -0.93 -21.99 -5.17
CA GLU A 37 -0.92 -23.20 -6.00
C GLU A 37 -0.37 -22.93 -7.41
N ARG A 38 -0.86 -21.88 -8.09
CA ARG A 38 -0.39 -21.49 -9.43
C ARG A 38 1.09 -21.10 -9.44
N CYS A 39 1.55 -20.41 -8.41
CA CYS A 39 2.98 -20.05 -8.27
C CYS A 39 3.86 -21.30 -8.09
N HIS A 40 3.44 -22.24 -7.26
CA HIS A 40 4.17 -23.49 -7.03
C HIS A 40 4.22 -24.37 -8.29
N GLU A 41 3.14 -24.48 -9.05
CA GLU A 41 3.12 -25.19 -10.33
C GLU A 41 4.16 -24.65 -11.32
N GLN A 42 4.47 -23.37 -11.23
CA GLN A 42 5.46 -22.70 -12.07
C GLN A 42 6.83 -22.51 -11.39
N ALA A 43 7.03 -23.10 -10.20
CA ALA A 43 8.24 -22.97 -9.40
C ALA A 43 8.63 -21.49 -9.15
N ARG A 44 7.63 -20.65 -8.86
CA ARG A 44 7.82 -19.23 -8.54
C ARG A 44 7.55 -18.98 -7.07
N PRO A 45 8.53 -18.43 -6.31
CA PRO A 45 8.32 -18.11 -4.90
C PRO A 45 7.26 -17.01 -4.73
N LEU A 46 6.33 -17.22 -3.79
CA LEU A 46 5.28 -16.26 -3.43
C LEU A 46 5.58 -15.62 -2.07
N ILE A 47 5.61 -14.29 -2.06
CA ILE A 47 5.81 -13.47 -0.87
C ILE A 47 4.48 -12.79 -0.52
N GLY A 48 3.91 -13.13 0.64
CA GLY A 48 2.65 -12.56 1.11
C GLY A 48 2.86 -11.37 2.04
N GLY A 49 2.00 -10.35 1.93
CA GLY A 49 1.97 -9.17 2.80
C GLY A 49 0.57 -8.57 2.92
N GLY A 50 0.46 -7.50 3.68
CA GLY A 50 -0.80 -6.81 3.93
C GLY A 50 -1.58 -7.35 5.13
N PRO A 51 -2.81 -6.82 5.39
CA PRO A 51 -3.60 -7.11 6.58
C PRO A 51 -3.91 -8.60 6.79
N LEU A 52 -4.06 -9.38 5.73
CA LEU A 52 -4.28 -10.83 5.83
C LEU A 52 -3.17 -11.51 6.64
N PHE A 53 -1.92 -11.18 6.36
CA PHE A 53 -0.76 -11.83 6.99
C PHE A 53 -0.41 -11.25 8.36
N HIS A 54 -0.98 -10.10 8.72
CA HIS A 54 -0.91 -9.59 10.08
C HIS A 54 -1.82 -10.36 11.03
N ALA A 55 -3.00 -10.75 10.56
CA ALA A 55 -3.98 -11.52 11.34
C ALA A 55 -3.61 -13.01 11.46
N GLU A 56 -2.84 -13.54 10.52
CA GLU A 56 -2.45 -14.95 10.47
C GLU A 56 -1.12 -15.18 11.17
N THR A 57 -1.16 -15.78 12.34
CA THR A 57 0.06 -16.14 13.11
C THR A 57 0.77 -17.37 12.55
N ASP A 58 0.03 -18.29 11.96
CA ASP A 58 0.52 -19.59 11.48
C ASP A 58 0.43 -19.66 9.95
N THR A 59 1.17 -18.93 9.30
CA THR A 59 1.32 -18.79 7.88
C THR A 59 0.96 -20.02 7.05
N PRO A 60 -0.17 -20.24 6.57
CA PRO A 60 -0.13 -21.16 5.43
C PRO A 60 -0.97 -20.72 4.33
N LEU A 61 -1.61 -20.67 3.71
CA LEU A 61 -2.14 -20.30 2.38
C LEU A 61 -1.15 -20.67 1.27
N GLY A 62 -0.09 -21.47 1.61
CA GLY A 62 0.89 -21.89 0.62
C GLY A 62 1.89 -20.78 0.20
N VAL A 63 1.98 -19.65 0.90
CA VAL A 63 3.02 -18.65 0.61
C VAL A 63 4.38 -19.11 1.14
N ASP A 64 5.45 -18.86 0.39
CA ASP A 64 6.79 -19.28 0.78
C ASP A 64 7.41 -18.34 1.82
N HIS A 65 7.05 -17.06 1.73
CA HIS A 65 7.60 -16.01 2.58
C HIS A 65 6.52 -15.03 2.98
N VAL A 66 6.66 -14.41 4.16
CA VAL A 66 5.71 -13.40 4.63
C VAL A 66 6.39 -12.10 5.08
N VAL A 67 5.71 -10.99 4.82
CA VAL A 67 6.02 -9.67 5.36
C VAL A 67 4.87 -9.26 6.28
N VAL A 68 5.18 -9.07 7.57
CA VAL A 68 4.20 -8.70 8.60
C VAL A 68 4.45 -7.26 9.05
N GLY A 69 3.38 -6.48 9.14
CA GLY A 69 3.43 -5.07 9.45
C GLY A 69 3.71 -4.18 8.24
N GLU A 70 4.15 -2.95 8.47
CA GLU A 70 4.41 -1.99 7.41
C GLU A 70 5.75 -2.30 6.73
N ALA A 71 5.71 -2.58 5.44
CA ALA A 71 6.85 -3.09 4.67
C ALA A 71 8.05 -2.12 4.62
N GLU A 72 7.84 -0.85 4.82
CA GLU A 72 8.88 0.19 4.74
C GLU A 72 10.07 -0.09 5.67
N GLU A 73 9.84 -0.73 6.82
CA GLU A 73 10.92 -1.06 7.76
C GLU A 73 11.81 -2.22 7.28
N VAL A 74 11.24 -3.16 6.55
CA VAL A 74 11.90 -4.42 6.17
C VAL A 74 12.18 -4.54 4.67
N ALA A 75 11.68 -3.63 3.86
CA ALA A 75 11.77 -3.71 2.40
C ALA A 75 13.21 -3.75 1.88
N ALA A 76 14.13 -3.01 2.50
CA ALA A 76 15.53 -3.00 2.10
C ALA A 76 16.18 -4.37 2.30
N ASP A 77 15.94 -5.01 3.43
CA ASP A 77 16.43 -6.34 3.74
C ASP A 77 15.82 -7.39 2.80
N LEU A 78 14.49 -7.34 2.62
CA LEU A 78 13.79 -8.24 1.71
C LEU A 78 14.39 -8.17 0.30
N VAL A 79 14.53 -6.96 -0.27
CA VAL A 79 15.10 -6.77 -1.62
C VAL A 79 16.56 -7.26 -1.69
N ALA A 80 17.35 -7.01 -0.64
CA ALA A 80 18.73 -7.51 -0.59
C ALA A 80 18.78 -9.04 -0.57
N ASP A 81 17.91 -9.69 0.19
CA ASP A 81 17.84 -11.14 0.29
C ASP A 81 17.29 -11.78 -1.01
N MET A 82 16.28 -11.16 -1.66
CA MET A 82 15.81 -11.55 -2.99
C MET A 82 16.95 -11.55 -4.02
N ARG A 83 17.75 -10.48 -4.07
CA ARG A 83 18.91 -10.38 -4.97
C ARG A 83 19.98 -11.43 -4.72
N ARG A 84 20.10 -11.92 -3.48
CA ARG A 84 21.05 -12.98 -3.10
C ARG A 84 20.48 -14.40 -3.24
N GLY A 85 19.19 -14.53 -3.58
CA GLY A 85 18.50 -15.82 -3.60
C GLY A 85 18.37 -16.48 -2.22
N ARG A 86 18.30 -15.69 -1.14
CA ARG A 86 18.26 -16.16 0.26
C ARG A 86 17.14 -15.47 1.05
N VAL A 87 15.94 -15.51 0.53
CA VAL A 87 14.76 -14.91 1.17
C VAL A 87 14.41 -15.67 2.45
N ARG A 88 14.24 -14.94 3.55
CA ARG A 88 13.86 -15.51 4.85
C ARG A 88 12.37 -15.92 4.83
N PRO A 89 11.96 -16.93 5.60
CA PRO A 89 10.55 -17.30 5.68
C PRO A 89 9.65 -16.17 6.18
N ARG A 90 10.17 -15.27 7.05
CA ARG A 90 9.40 -14.18 7.66
C ARG A 90 10.25 -12.93 7.81
N TYR A 91 9.66 -11.79 7.43
CA TYR A 91 10.11 -10.44 7.72
C TYR A 91 9.06 -9.75 8.57
N GLU A 92 9.42 -9.22 9.72
CA GLU A 92 8.48 -8.62 10.63
C GLU A 92 8.94 -7.22 11.01
N ALA A 93 8.09 -6.21 10.70
CA ALA A 93 8.30 -4.86 11.13
C ALA A 93 8.00 -4.76 12.64
N THR A 94 9.00 -4.34 13.41
CA THR A 94 8.89 -4.20 14.87
C THR A 94 8.53 -2.78 15.29
N ARG A 95 8.59 -1.85 14.36
CA ARG A 95 8.28 -0.43 14.55
C ARG A 95 7.42 0.09 13.41
N TYR A 96 6.69 1.14 13.69
CA TYR A 96 5.96 1.87 12.67
C TYR A 96 6.89 2.90 12.01
N PRO A 97 6.99 2.92 10.67
CA PRO A 97 7.88 3.82 9.96
C PRO A 97 7.48 5.29 10.09
N ASP A 98 8.44 6.18 9.93
CA ASP A 98 8.17 7.60 9.72
C ASP A 98 7.63 7.81 8.30
N LEU A 99 6.39 8.26 8.17
CA LEU A 99 5.78 8.49 6.87
C LEU A 99 6.45 9.62 6.07
N GLY A 100 7.19 10.50 6.74
CA GLY A 100 8.02 11.50 6.07
C GLY A 100 9.12 10.91 5.21
N LEU A 101 9.50 9.65 5.46
CA LEU A 101 10.54 8.93 4.72
C LEU A 101 9.98 7.93 3.69
N THR A 102 8.66 7.76 3.63
CA THR A 102 8.06 6.83 2.65
C THR A 102 8.22 7.36 1.23
N PRO A 103 8.60 6.51 0.26
CA PRO A 103 8.68 6.91 -1.13
C PRO A 103 7.29 7.21 -1.70
N GLN A 104 7.25 7.98 -2.76
CA GLN A 104 6.01 8.14 -3.52
C GLN A 104 5.57 6.81 -4.13
N PRO A 105 4.26 6.52 -4.15
CA PRO A 105 3.74 5.36 -4.85
C PRO A 105 4.07 5.39 -6.35
N ARG A 106 4.31 4.21 -6.92
CA ARG A 106 4.66 4.02 -8.33
C ARG A 106 3.39 3.88 -9.18
N TRP A 107 2.58 4.94 -9.25
CA TRP A 107 1.36 4.95 -10.09
C TRP A 107 1.65 4.79 -11.59
N ASP A 108 2.88 5.08 -12.01
CA ASP A 108 3.35 4.80 -13.37
C ASP A 108 3.32 3.31 -13.75
N LEU A 109 3.19 2.41 -12.77
CA LEU A 109 3.02 0.97 -12.97
C LEU A 109 1.54 0.54 -13.10
N ALA A 110 0.61 1.45 -12.90
CA ALA A 110 -0.83 1.20 -13.01
C ALA A 110 -1.39 1.78 -14.32
N HIS A 111 -2.36 1.09 -14.90
CA HIS A 111 -3.14 1.63 -16.02
C HIS A 111 -4.23 2.54 -15.43
N LEU A 112 -3.94 3.85 -15.33
CA LEU A 112 -4.79 4.81 -14.60
C LEU A 112 -6.22 4.86 -15.15
N GLU A 113 -6.42 4.58 -16.44
CA GLU A 113 -7.71 4.54 -17.12
C GLU A 113 -8.66 3.45 -16.62
N ASP A 114 -8.13 2.42 -15.94
CA ASP A 114 -8.92 1.33 -15.39
C ASP A 114 -9.55 1.68 -14.03
N TYR A 115 -9.20 2.85 -13.45
CA TYR A 115 -9.64 3.23 -12.12
C TYR A 115 -10.70 4.34 -12.15
N ALA A 116 -11.73 4.19 -11.31
CA ALA A 116 -12.72 5.25 -11.09
C ALA A 116 -12.17 6.37 -10.18
N THR A 117 -11.27 6.03 -9.26
CA THR A 117 -10.63 6.96 -8.31
C THR A 117 -9.19 6.52 -8.05
N MET A 118 -8.30 7.48 -7.79
CA MET A 118 -6.96 7.17 -7.26
C MET A 118 -6.93 7.43 -5.76
N SER A 119 -6.22 6.56 -5.04
CA SER A 119 -6.10 6.67 -3.58
C SER A 119 -4.79 7.32 -3.18
N VAL A 120 -4.86 8.27 -2.24
CA VAL A 120 -3.70 8.88 -1.58
C VAL A 120 -3.88 8.81 -0.07
N GLN A 121 -2.78 8.80 0.66
CA GLN A 121 -2.80 8.71 2.11
C GLN A 121 -1.90 9.77 2.72
N SER A 122 -2.40 10.55 3.67
CA SER A 122 -1.62 11.54 4.41
C SER A 122 -1.27 11.11 5.84
N CYS A 123 -2.00 10.13 6.39
CA CYS A 123 -1.89 9.70 7.79
C CYS A 123 -2.11 8.20 7.93
N ARG A 124 -1.32 7.56 8.80
CA ARG A 124 -1.55 6.21 9.31
C ARG A 124 -1.60 6.21 10.82
N GLY A 125 -2.46 5.36 11.39
CA GLY A 125 -2.68 5.20 12.82
C GLY A 125 -3.80 6.09 13.35
N CYS A 126 -4.46 5.59 14.41
CA CYS A 126 -5.60 6.25 15.00
C CYS A 126 -5.54 6.12 16.54
N PRO A 127 -5.76 7.21 17.32
CA PRO A 127 -5.72 7.12 18.79
C PRO A 127 -6.99 6.56 19.40
N PHE A 128 -8.06 6.43 18.63
CA PHE A 128 -9.36 5.93 19.11
C PHE A 128 -9.36 4.41 19.20
N ASP A 129 -10.20 3.88 20.07
CA ASP A 129 -10.33 2.45 20.36
C ASP A 129 -11.75 1.98 20.02
N CYS A 130 -12.11 2.09 18.77
CA CYS A 130 -13.41 1.65 18.28
C CYS A 130 -13.44 0.12 18.25
N GLU A 131 -14.43 -0.50 18.86
CA GLU A 131 -14.56 -1.95 19.09
C GLU A 131 -14.49 -2.77 17.78
N PHE A 132 -14.95 -2.20 16.69
CA PHE A 132 -15.01 -2.85 15.37
C PHE A 132 -13.82 -2.57 14.46
N CYS A 133 -12.81 -1.79 14.92
CA CYS A 133 -11.80 -1.22 14.05
C CYS A 133 -10.40 -1.80 14.31
N ASP A 134 -9.82 -2.41 13.30
CA ASP A 134 -8.49 -3.03 13.38
C ASP A 134 -7.33 -2.05 13.12
N VAL A 135 -7.62 -0.78 12.82
CA VAL A 135 -6.58 0.23 12.50
C VAL A 135 -5.52 0.33 13.58
N VAL A 136 -5.92 0.29 14.86
CA VAL A 136 -4.96 0.40 15.98
C VAL A 136 -4.03 -0.81 16.10
N VAL A 137 -4.47 -1.96 15.60
CA VAL A 137 -3.66 -3.18 15.55
C VAL A 137 -2.72 -3.13 14.35
N LEU A 138 -3.21 -2.71 13.19
CA LEU A 138 -2.45 -2.66 11.94
C LEU A 138 -1.47 -1.49 11.90
N ASN A 139 -1.94 -0.27 12.20
CA ASN A 139 -1.24 0.99 11.97
C ASN A 139 -0.85 1.72 13.27
N GLY A 140 -1.21 1.16 14.43
CA GLY A 140 -0.86 1.69 15.75
C GLY A 140 -1.74 2.85 16.22
N ARG A 141 -1.59 3.18 17.51
CA ARG A 141 -2.39 4.21 18.20
C ARG A 141 -1.85 5.63 18.02
N LYS A 142 -0.60 5.79 17.60
CA LYS A 142 0.04 7.09 17.40
C LYS A 142 -0.06 7.49 15.93
N PRO A 143 -0.89 8.48 15.58
CA PRO A 143 -0.97 8.95 14.19
C PRO A 143 0.38 9.49 13.70
N ARG A 144 0.77 9.06 12.53
CA ARG A 144 1.97 9.49 11.80
C ARG A 144 1.52 10.16 10.50
N TYR A 145 2.22 11.20 10.07
CA TYR A 145 1.77 12.07 9.01
C TYR A 145 2.86 12.26 7.96
N LYS A 146 2.48 12.27 6.70
CA LYS A 146 3.28 12.88 5.64
C LYS A 146 3.31 14.40 5.81
N SER A 147 4.33 15.04 5.29
CA SER A 147 4.31 16.50 5.18
C SER A 147 3.29 16.95 4.13
N PRO A 148 2.77 18.20 4.23
CA PRO A 148 1.91 18.76 3.18
C PRO A 148 2.57 18.76 1.80
N ASP A 149 3.88 19.05 1.73
CA ASP A 149 4.63 19.07 0.47
C ASP A 149 4.74 17.66 -0.14
N GLN A 150 4.96 16.64 0.69
CA GLN A 150 5.00 15.25 0.25
C GLN A 150 3.65 14.81 -0.32
N PHE A 151 2.56 15.14 0.35
CA PHE A 151 1.21 14.85 -0.13
C PHE A 151 0.87 15.59 -1.44
N VAL A 152 1.21 16.87 -1.52
CA VAL A 152 1.03 17.65 -2.76
C VAL A 152 1.90 17.08 -3.89
N GLY A 153 3.12 16.66 -3.61
CA GLY A 153 3.99 16.00 -4.59
C GLY A 153 3.39 14.71 -5.16
N GLU A 154 2.66 13.94 -4.34
CA GLU A 154 1.90 12.78 -4.81
C GLU A 154 0.77 13.19 -5.77
N LEU A 155 0.03 14.26 -5.47
CA LEU A 155 -1.01 14.79 -6.35
C LEU A 155 -0.43 15.33 -7.67
N GLU A 156 0.73 15.98 -7.61
CA GLU A 156 1.45 16.43 -8.81
C GLU A 156 1.85 15.25 -9.69
N THR A 157 2.39 14.20 -9.10
CA THR A 157 2.75 12.98 -9.83
C THR A 157 1.55 12.37 -10.54
N LEU A 158 0.42 12.21 -9.85
CA LEU A 158 -0.83 11.74 -10.48
C LEU A 158 -1.27 12.63 -11.64
N ARG A 159 -1.23 13.96 -11.44
CA ARG A 159 -1.57 14.92 -12.49
C ARG A 159 -0.65 14.80 -13.70
N ASP A 160 0.64 14.67 -13.48
CA ASP A 160 1.66 14.62 -14.54
C ASP A 160 1.59 13.30 -15.32
N LEU A 161 1.16 12.21 -14.65
CA LEU A 161 0.79 10.95 -15.30
C LEU A 161 -0.54 11.01 -16.08
N GLY A 162 -1.22 12.15 -16.06
CA GLY A 162 -2.46 12.34 -16.82
C GLY A 162 -3.76 12.14 -16.03
N TRP A 163 -3.70 11.81 -14.74
CA TRP A 163 -4.91 11.66 -13.94
C TRP A 163 -5.70 12.96 -13.84
N ARG A 164 -7.00 12.88 -14.07
CA ARG A 164 -7.95 14.01 -13.99
C ARG A 164 -9.21 13.69 -13.19
N GLY A 165 -9.33 12.43 -12.76
CA GLY A 165 -10.47 11.92 -12.00
C GLY A 165 -10.43 12.31 -10.52
N PRO A 166 -11.37 11.77 -9.73
CA PRO A 166 -11.41 11.96 -8.29
C PRO A 166 -10.21 11.33 -7.58
N VAL A 167 -9.85 11.89 -6.42
CA VAL A 167 -8.84 11.36 -5.52
C VAL A 167 -9.48 11.05 -4.17
N PHE A 168 -9.38 9.82 -3.72
CA PHE A 168 -9.87 9.37 -2.42
C PHE A 168 -8.75 9.42 -1.38
N VAL A 169 -8.98 10.13 -0.28
CA VAL A 169 -8.02 10.21 0.83
C VAL A 169 -8.31 9.06 1.80
N VAL A 170 -7.44 8.04 1.76
CA VAL A 170 -7.59 6.79 2.52
C VAL A 170 -6.94 6.84 3.91
N ASP A 171 -7.08 7.96 4.60
CA ASP A 171 -6.54 8.13 5.95
C ASP A 171 -7.36 7.37 6.98
N ASP A 172 -6.70 6.77 7.96
CA ASP A 172 -7.36 6.13 9.11
C ASP A 172 -8.20 7.13 9.92
N ASN A 173 -7.75 8.40 9.99
CA ASN A 173 -8.47 9.47 10.66
C ASN A 173 -8.02 10.86 10.16
N PHE A 174 -8.55 11.29 9.04
CA PHE A 174 -8.17 12.53 8.37
C PHE A 174 -8.31 13.78 9.26
N VAL A 175 -9.40 13.89 10.01
CA VAL A 175 -9.69 15.07 10.85
C VAL A 175 -9.24 14.92 12.31
N GLY A 176 -8.66 13.79 12.68
CA GLY A 176 -8.23 13.51 14.05
C GLY A 176 -7.25 14.52 14.63
N ASN A 177 -6.43 15.13 13.79
CA ASN A 177 -5.60 16.29 14.16
C ASN A 177 -5.98 17.50 13.32
N ARG A 178 -6.85 18.36 13.88
CA ARG A 178 -7.38 19.53 13.18
C ARG A 178 -6.32 20.49 12.67
N ARG A 179 -5.18 20.63 13.37
CA ARG A 179 -4.09 21.50 12.94
C ARG A 179 -3.43 20.94 11.66
N ARG A 180 -3.07 19.66 11.67
CA ARG A 180 -2.48 18.97 10.53
C ARG A 180 -3.42 18.94 9.32
N CYS A 181 -4.68 18.66 9.54
CA CYS A 181 -5.71 18.70 8.50
C CYS A 181 -5.78 20.09 7.84
N ARG A 182 -5.77 21.19 8.63
CA ARG A 182 -5.78 22.55 8.08
C ARG A 182 -4.50 22.87 7.30
N GLU A 183 -3.33 22.47 7.80
CA GLU A 183 -2.04 22.66 7.11
C GLU A 183 -2.08 21.97 5.74
N LEU A 184 -2.53 20.73 5.70
CA LEU A 184 -2.67 19.94 4.48
C LEU A 184 -3.66 20.58 3.49
N LEU A 185 -4.86 20.92 3.95
CA LEU A 185 -5.88 21.54 3.10
C LEU A 185 -5.42 22.88 2.51
N ARG A 186 -4.69 23.70 3.27
CA ARG A 186 -4.10 24.94 2.76
C ARG A 186 -3.10 24.65 1.63
N ALA A 187 -2.19 23.70 1.84
CA ALA A 187 -1.23 23.31 0.80
C ALA A 187 -1.91 22.82 -0.48
N VAL A 188 -2.97 22.04 -0.35
CA VAL A 188 -3.77 21.56 -1.50
C VAL A 188 -4.48 22.73 -2.20
N ILE A 189 -5.06 23.68 -1.45
CA ILE A 189 -5.71 24.89 -2.01
C ILE A 189 -4.69 25.74 -2.77
N ASP A 190 -3.52 25.98 -2.18
CA ASP A 190 -2.46 26.76 -2.80
C ASP A 190 -1.91 26.08 -4.06
N TRP A 191 -1.75 24.76 -4.01
CA TRP A 191 -1.36 23.97 -5.15
C TRP A 191 -2.39 24.05 -6.29
N ARG A 192 -3.67 23.92 -5.99
CA ARG A 192 -4.75 24.07 -6.99
C ARG A 192 -4.78 25.46 -7.61
N ALA A 193 -4.59 26.50 -6.80
CA ALA A 193 -4.53 27.88 -7.29
C ALA A 193 -3.36 28.12 -8.25
N ARG A 194 -2.19 27.53 -7.96
CA ARG A 194 -1.01 27.66 -8.83
C ARG A 194 -1.11 26.85 -10.12
N THR A 195 -1.72 25.67 -10.06
CA THR A 195 -1.67 24.71 -11.17
C THR A 195 -2.95 24.62 -12.00
N GLY A 196 -4.04 25.20 -11.51
CA GLY A 196 -5.36 25.06 -12.12
C GLY A 196 -5.93 23.62 -12.04
N ALA A 197 -5.35 22.75 -11.22
CA ALA A 197 -5.79 21.36 -11.08
C ALA A 197 -7.24 21.27 -10.62
N ARG A 198 -8.03 20.39 -11.27
CA ARG A 198 -9.48 20.23 -11.03
C ARG A 198 -9.85 18.89 -10.40
N MET A 199 -8.88 18.22 -9.75
CA MET A 199 -9.16 16.97 -9.04
C MET A 199 -10.19 17.19 -7.95
N THR A 200 -11.17 16.29 -7.87
CA THR A 200 -12.14 16.23 -6.76
C THR A 200 -11.58 15.33 -5.66
N PHE A 201 -11.77 15.73 -4.41
CA PHE A 201 -11.37 14.92 -3.25
C PHE A 201 -12.59 14.30 -2.59
N LEU A 202 -12.48 13.02 -2.26
CA LEU A 202 -13.49 12.22 -1.56
C LEU A 202 -12.94 11.77 -0.21
#